data_89ffc682130aa3d4f788292f37456a03
#
_entry.id   89ffc682130aa3d4f788292f37456a03
#
_cell.length_a   1.000
_cell.length_b   1.000
_cell.length_c   1.000
_cell.angle_alpha   90.00
_cell.angle_beta   90.00
_cell.angle_gamma   90.00
#
_symmetry.space_group_name_H-M   'P 1'
#
loop_
_entity.id
_entity.type
_entity.pdbx_description
1 polymer ?
#
loop_
_entity_poly.entity_id
_entity_poly.type
_entity_poly.pdbx_seq_one_letter_code
_entity_poly.pdbx_strand_id
1 'polypeptide(L)'
;MTSAESGTSRFHPLTARQCEDLLASQRAGRVAWNAADGPQVLPVTYRMYTGEVVFRTSPYGELSQLVEPTNVAFEIDEVDQKSGVGWSVVVRGRARAVTHVDDLA
;
A
#
# COMPACT_ATOMS: atom_id res chain seq x y z
N MET A 1 8.37 3.11 -6.49
CA MET A 1 9.54 2.68 -5.70
C MET A 1 9.08 1.94 -4.47
N THR A 2 9.71 0.84 -4.18
CA THR A 2 9.37 -0.02 -3.05
C THR A 2 10.51 0.01 -2.05
N SER A 3 10.19 0.16 -0.76
CA SER A 3 11.16 0.02 0.30
C SER A 3 10.65 -0.98 1.32
N ALA A 4 11.58 -1.66 2.00
CA ALA A 4 11.23 -2.67 2.98
C ALA A 4 12.24 -2.68 4.11
N GLU A 5 11.74 -2.95 5.29
CA GLU A 5 12.53 -3.01 6.51
C GLU A 5 12.08 -4.18 7.36
N SER A 6 13.01 -4.74 8.12
CA SER A 6 12.69 -5.76 9.10
C SER A 6 13.56 -5.59 10.34
N GLY A 7 13.10 -6.16 11.45
CA GLY A 7 13.82 -6.13 12.71
C GLY A 7 13.47 -4.95 13.59
N THR A 8 14.10 -4.87 14.73
CA THR A 8 13.77 -3.90 15.78
C THR A 8 14.63 -2.65 15.69
N SER A 9 15.95 -2.81 15.79
CA SER A 9 16.90 -1.71 15.74
C SER A 9 17.77 -1.74 14.50
N ARG A 10 17.61 -2.75 13.67
CA ARG A 10 18.37 -2.94 12.43
C ARG A 10 17.43 -3.07 11.26
N PHE A 11 17.81 -2.44 10.16
CA PHE A 11 17.11 -2.57 8.90
C PHE A 11 17.89 -3.50 7.99
N HIS A 12 17.23 -4.57 7.58
CA HIS A 12 17.77 -5.48 6.59
C HIS A 12 16.93 -5.32 5.33
N PRO A 13 17.45 -4.67 4.29
CA PRO A 13 16.68 -4.45 3.08
C PRO A 13 16.21 -5.77 2.48
N LEU A 14 14.93 -5.80 2.10
CA LEU A 14 14.36 -6.91 1.36
C LEU A 14 14.61 -6.68 -0.13
N THR A 15 14.77 -7.76 -0.87
CA THR A 15 14.89 -7.66 -2.32
C THR A 15 13.56 -7.27 -2.93
N ALA A 16 13.59 -6.77 -4.17
CA ALA A 16 12.35 -6.45 -4.90
C ALA A 16 11.44 -7.69 -5.00
N ARG A 17 12.02 -8.85 -5.25
CA ARG A 17 11.25 -10.09 -5.35
C ARG A 17 10.60 -10.47 -4.01
N GLN A 18 11.33 -10.32 -2.91
CA GLN A 18 10.75 -10.56 -1.58
C GLN A 18 9.59 -9.61 -1.30
N CYS A 19 9.72 -8.34 -1.69
CA CYS A 19 8.64 -7.38 -1.56
C CYS A 19 7.42 -7.78 -2.39
N GLU A 20 7.64 -8.20 -3.63
CA GLU A 20 6.56 -8.66 -4.50
C GLU A 20 5.84 -9.89 -3.93
N ASP A 21 6.60 -10.85 -3.41
CA ASP A 21 6.04 -12.05 -2.81
C ASP A 21 5.20 -11.70 -1.57
N LEU A 22 5.68 -10.78 -0.74
CA LEU A 22 4.95 -10.34 0.44
C LEU A 22 3.67 -9.59 0.04
N LEU A 23 3.74 -8.71 -0.96
CA LEU A 23 2.56 -8.02 -1.48
C LEU A 23 1.51 -9.00 -1.99
N ALA A 24 1.92 -10.06 -2.66
CA ALA A 24 1.01 -11.08 -3.17
C ALA A 24 0.40 -11.92 -2.05
N SER A 25 1.06 -12.02 -0.89
CA SER A 25 0.64 -12.88 0.20
C SER A 25 -0.37 -12.25 1.16
N GLN A 26 -0.51 -10.94 1.12
CA GLN A 26 -1.37 -10.20 2.04
C GLN A 26 -2.65 -9.76 1.33
N ARG A 27 -3.66 -9.39 2.12
CA ARG A 27 -4.96 -8.93 1.60
C ARG A 27 -5.35 -7.55 2.08
N ALA A 28 -4.68 -7.06 3.11
CA ALA A 28 -4.99 -5.77 3.70
C ALA A 28 -3.72 -4.96 3.87
N GLY A 29 -3.84 -3.68 3.70
CA GLY A 29 -2.76 -2.74 3.88
C GLY A 29 -3.30 -1.38 4.23
N ARG A 30 -2.45 -0.38 4.16
CA ARG A 30 -2.81 1.00 4.45
C ARG A 30 -2.36 1.87 3.31
N VAL A 31 -3.20 2.80 2.93
CA VAL A 31 -2.86 3.83 1.95
C VAL A 31 -2.77 5.17 2.68
N ALA A 32 -1.74 5.93 2.36
CA ALA A 32 -1.49 7.24 2.95
C ALA A 32 -1.35 8.27 1.83
N TRP A 33 -1.91 9.45 2.05
CA TRP A 33 -1.82 10.55 1.09
C TRP A 33 -1.97 11.87 1.82
N ASN A 34 -1.65 12.94 1.14
CA ASN A 34 -1.85 14.28 1.65
C ASN A 34 -3.20 14.80 1.17
N ALA A 35 -4.10 15.05 2.10
CA ALA A 35 -5.37 15.72 1.83
C ALA A 35 -5.24 17.22 2.15
N ALA A 36 -6.28 17.98 1.82
CA ALA A 36 -6.27 19.42 2.02
C ALA A 36 -6.07 19.80 3.50
N ASP A 37 -6.58 18.99 4.40
CA ASP A 37 -6.50 19.23 5.86
C ASP A 37 -5.38 18.44 6.53
N GLY A 38 -4.49 17.84 5.77
CA GLY A 38 -3.32 17.15 6.29
C GLY A 38 -3.18 15.72 5.82
N PRO A 39 -2.13 15.03 6.27
CA PRO A 39 -1.91 13.63 5.91
C PRO A 39 -3.03 12.73 6.41
N GLN A 40 -3.39 11.77 5.58
CA GLN A 40 -4.43 10.78 5.87
C GLN A 40 -3.87 9.38 5.72
N VAL A 41 -4.38 8.44 6.52
CA VAL A 41 -4.08 7.02 6.44
C VAL A 41 -5.38 6.25 6.52
N LEU A 42 -5.55 5.29 5.64
CA LEU A 42 -6.77 4.49 5.59
C LEU A 42 -6.43 3.02 5.38
N PRO A 43 -6.98 2.10 6.20
CA PRO A 43 -6.85 0.67 5.92
C PRO A 43 -7.72 0.30 4.72
N VAL A 44 -7.17 -0.56 3.86
CA VAL A 44 -7.87 -1.01 2.66
C VAL A 44 -7.61 -2.50 2.44
N THR A 45 -8.55 -3.17 1.80
CA THR A 45 -8.29 -4.48 1.22
C THR A 45 -7.81 -4.28 -0.21
N TYR A 46 -6.90 -5.15 -0.65
CA TYR A 46 -6.28 -4.98 -1.95
C TYR A 46 -5.97 -6.31 -2.59
N ARG A 47 -5.61 -6.23 -3.84
CA ARG A 47 -5.00 -7.33 -4.58
C ARG A 47 -3.97 -6.78 -5.55
N MET A 48 -3.06 -7.65 -5.96
CA MET A 48 -2.13 -7.33 -7.03
C MET A 48 -2.76 -7.67 -8.37
N TYR A 49 -2.60 -6.77 -9.32
CA TYR A 49 -3.07 -6.97 -10.69
C TYR A 49 -2.01 -6.44 -11.65
N THR A 50 -1.43 -7.31 -12.44
CA THR A 50 -0.38 -6.98 -13.42
C THR A 50 0.73 -6.08 -12.85
N GLY A 51 1.18 -6.41 -11.63
CA GLY A 51 2.26 -5.66 -10.97
C GLY A 51 1.82 -4.39 -10.27
N GLU A 52 0.53 -4.09 -10.25
CA GLU A 52 0.01 -2.92 -9.58
C GLU A 52 -0.83 -3.29 -8.36
N VAL A 53 -0.84 -2.42 -7.37
CA VAL A 53 -1.70 -2.55 -6.21
C VAL A 53 -3.06 -1.98 -6.56
N VAL A 54 -4.11 -2.78 -6.42
CA VAL A 54 -5.49 -2.36 -6.66
C VAL A 54 -6.27 -2.53 -5.38
N PHE A 55 -6.88 -1.47 -4.88
CA PHE A 55 -7.67 -1.53 -3.66
C PHE A 55 -9.04 -0.93 -3.87
N ARG A 56 -9.98 -1.37 -3.04
CA ARG A 56 -11.34 -0.86 -3.05
C ARG A 56 -11.51 0.22 -2.01
N THR A 57 -12.33 1.20 -2.34
CA THR A 57 -12.76 2.23 -1.41
C THR A 57 -14.28 2.27 -1.39
N SER A 58 -14.82 2.81 -0.29
CA SER A 58 -16.24 3.14 -0.27
C SER A 58 -16.52 4.22 -1.33
N PRO A 59 -17.62 4.12 -2.10
CA PRO A 59 -17.95 5.16 -3.07
C PRO A 59 -18.18 6.53 -2.42
N TYR A 60 -18.38 6.56 -1.11
CA TYR A 60 -18.56 7.80 -0.34
C TYR A 60 -17.31 8.16 0.46
N GLY A 61 -16.22 7.38 0.32
CA GLY A 61 -14.98 7.64 1.03
C GLY A 61 -14.14 8.73 0.38
N GLU A 62 -13.20 9.28 1.14
CA GLU A 62 -12.33 10.36 0.65
C GLU A 62 -11.53 9.96 -0.58
N LEU A 63 -11.04 8.71 -0.62
CA LEU A 63 -10.25 8.23 -1.75
C LEU A 63 -11.08 8.15 -3.03
N SER A 64 -12.39 7.92 -2.94
CA SER A 64 -13.25 7.88 -4.12
C SER A 64 -13.42 9.26 -4.77
N GLN A 65 -13.06 10.32 -4.04
CA GLN A 65 -13.13 11.70 -4.53
C GLN A 65 -11.91 12.10 -5.35
N LEU A 66 -10.90 11.25 -5.42
CA LEU A 66 -9.67 11.55 -6.16
C LEU A 66 -9.93 11.41 -7.65
N VAL A 67 -10.24 12.51 -8.29
CA VAL A 67 -10.48 12.57 -9.73
C VAL A 67 -9.17 12.57 -10.50
N GLU A 68 -8.16 13.26 -9.97
CA GLU A 68 -6.84 13.36 -10.55
C GLU A 68 -5.90 12.34 -9.90
N PRO A 69 -4.93 11.80 -10.64
CA PRO A 69 -3.91 10.95 -10.04
C PRO A 69 -3.21 11.66 -8.88
N THR A 70 -3.09 10.97 -7.76
CA THR A 70 -2.57 11.53 -6.52
C THR A 70 -1.41 10.69 -6.01
N ASN A 71 -0.37 11.34 -5.55
CA ASN A 71 0.76 10.65 -4.92
C ASN A 71 0.31 10.01 -3.63
N VAL A 72 0.60 8.72 -3.50
CA VAL A 72 0.24 7.94 -2.31
C VAL A 72 1.39 7.05 -1.90
N ALA A 73 1.35 6.60 -0.67
CA ALA A 73 2.14 5.49 -0.18
C ALA A 73 1.19 4.38 0.22
N PHE A 74 1.48 3.16 -0.19
CA PHE A 74 0.76 1.97 0.22
C PHE A 74 1.69 1.11 1.05
N GLU A 75 1.23 0.62 2.21
CA GLU A 75 2.08 -0.09 3.15
C GLU A 75 1.40 -1.38 3.61
N ILE A 76 2.20 -2.44 3.70
CA ILE A 76 1.83 -3.67 4.39
C ILE A 76 2.90 -3.98 5.41
N ASP A 77 2.53 -4.64 6.50
CA ASP A 77 3.49 -5.03 7.52
C ASP A 77 2.99 -6.21 8.32
N GLU A 78 3.92 -6.78 9.06
CA GLU A 78 3.61 -7.78 10.07
C GLU A 78 4.65 -7.64 11.17
N VAL A 79 4.19 -7.47 12.40
CA VAL A 79 5.05 -7.30 13.57
C VAL A 79 4.63 -8.27 14.64
N ASP A 80 5.58 -9.05 15.15
CA ASP A 80 5.36 -9.91 16.29
C ASP A 80 5.23 -9.04 17.53
N GLN A 81 4.11 -9.13 18.21
CA GLN A 81 3.80 -8.25 19.36
C GLN A 81 4.71 -8.50 20.56
N LYS A 82 5.25 -9.69 20.69
CA LYS A 82 6.13 -10.05 21.80
C LYS A 82 7.57 -9.62 21.58
N SER A 83 8.11 -9.96 20.42
CA SER A 83 9.51 -9.68 20.11
C SER A 83 9.72 -8.30 19.51
N GLY A 84 8.71 -7.71 18.92
CA GLY A 84 8.83 -6.47 18.17
C GLY A 84 9.51 -6.65 16.83
N VAL A 85 9.79 -7.89 16.43
CA VAL A 85 10.43 -8.19 15.15
C VAL A 85 9.39 -8.29 14.06
N GLY A 86 9.66 -7.72 12.91
CA GLY A 86 8.72 -7.77 11.81
C GLY A 86 9.33 -7.27 10.51
N TRP A 87 8.46 -7.06 9.54
CA TRP A 87 8.82 -6.52 8.25
C TRP A 87 7.75 -5.53 7.80
N SER A 88 8.13 -4.65 6.90
CA SER A 88 7.19 -3.77 6.22
C SER A 88 7.61 -3.57 4.77
N VAL A 89 6.63 -3.35 3.93
CA VAL A 89 6.84 -3.02 2.52
C VAL A 89 6.04 -1.75 2.22
N VAL A 90 6.72 -0.77 1.67
CA VAL A 90 6.09 0.50 1.25
C VAL A 90 6.21 0.62 -0.27
N VAL A 91 5.07 0.86 -0.92
CA VAL A 91 5.00 1.14 -2.35
C VAL A 91 4.60 2.59 -2.51
N ARG A 92 5.45 3.37 -3.16
CA ARG A 92 5.14 4.76 -3.49
C ARG A 92 4.75 4.86 -4.94
N GLY A 93 3.70 5.60 -5.20
CA GLY A 93 3.24 5.77 -6.56
C GLY A 93 2.08 6.73 -6.65
N ARG A 94 1.42 6.68 -7.78
CA ARG A 94 0.26 7.53 -8.03
C ARG A 94 -0.98 6.65 -8.11
N ALA A 95 -2.00 7.02 -7.35
CA ALA A 95 -3.30 6.35 -7.36
C ALA A 95 -4.24 7.09 -8.30
N ARG A 96 -5.03 6.33 -9.02
CA ARG A 96 -6.11 6.86 -9.85
C ARG A 96 -7.35 6.00 -9.67
N ALA A 97 -8.50 6.61 -9.87
CA ALA A 97 -9.75 5.87 -9.83
C ALA A 97 -9.89 4.98 -11.08
N VAL A 98 -10.40 3.78 -10.87
CA VAL A 98 -10.70 2.83 -11.94
C VAL A 98 -12.17 2.46 -11.80
N THR A 99 -12.95 2.71 -12.84
CA THR A 99 -14.39 2.45 -12.84
C THR A 99 -14.72 1.06 -13.38
N HIS A 100 -13.87 0.52 -14.24
CA HIS A 100 -14.04 -0.80 -14.83
C HIS A 100 -12.72 -1.56 -14.77
N VAL A 101 -12.81 -2.88 -14.63
CA VAL A 101 -11.63 -3.75 -14.61
C VAL A 101 -10.82 -3.60 -15.90
N ASP A 102 -11.47 -3.34 -17.01
CA ASP A 102 -10.80 -3.15 -18.29
C ASP A 102 -9.89 -1.92 -18.33
N ASP A 103 -10.07 -0.99 -17.40
CA ASP A 103 -9.22 0.18 -17.28
C ASP A 103 -7.89 -0.14 -16.58
N LEU A 104 -7.76 -1.33 -16.04
CA LEU A 104 -6.51 -1.80 -15.43
C LEU A 104 -5.57 -2.23 -16.55
N ALA A 105 -4.47 -1.52 -16.68
CA ALA A 105 -3.50 -1.79 -17.73
C ALA A 105 -2.51 -2.87 -17.33
#